data_4424409fe877c7c5ed71d58f50a7d499
#
_entry.id   4424409fe877c7c5ed71d58f50a7d499
#
_cell.length_a   1.000
_cell.length_b   1.000
_cell.length_c   1.000
_cell.angle_alpha   90.00
_cell.angle_beta   90.00
_cell.angle_gamma   90.00
#
_symmetry.space_group_name_H-M   'P 1'
#
loop_
_entity.id
_entity.type
_entity.pdbx_description
1 polymer ?
#
loop_
_entity_poly.entity_id
_entity_poly.type
_entity_poly.pdbx_seq_one_letter_code
_entity_poly.pdbx_strand_id
1 'polypeptide(L)'
;MSSDHQTILGIDPGTLVMGYGLISVNKSSVSLIEMGVLQLSKHKDHAERLQLIYKKMESLIKIHKPVAVAIEAPFFGKNVQSMLKLGRAQGVAIAAAMMHGLMTTEYAPRKIKQSVTGRGNASKEQVWAILQHTLKLEEENIKFLDATDAVAVALCHHYQTKFALLTDSPKVSIKKTTNKKPSWDSFIAQNPGRVKL
;
A
#
# COMPACT_ATOMS: atom_id res chain seq x y z
N MET A 1 -28.33 -11.27 5.64
CA MET A 1 -28.03 -9.96 5.01
C MET A 1 -26.53 -9.73 5.15
N SER A 2 -25.74 -10.02 4.13
CA SER A 2 -24.30 -9.73 4.15
C SER A 2 -24.15 -8.21 4.13
N SER A 3 -23.56 -7.64 5.19
CA SER A 3 -23.23 -6.23 5.23
C SER A 3 -22.27 -5.95 4.05
N ASP A 4 -22.70 -5.09 3.12
CA ASP A 4 -21.96 -4.69 1.91
C ASP A 4 -20.68 -3.86 2.27
N HIS A 5 -20.26 -3.93 3.53
CA HIS A 5 -19.12 -3.21 4.09
C HIS A 5 -17.87 -4.08 4.14
N GLN A 6 -16.82 -3.63 3.53
CA GLN A 6 -15.50 -4.26 3.55
C GLN A 6 -14.52 -3.39 4.35
N THR A 7 -13.75 -4.00 5.23
CA THR A 7 -12.70 -3.31 5.98
C THR A 7 -11.36 -3.51 5.30
N ILE A 8 -10.61 -2.44 5.09
CA ILE A 8 -9.24 -2.47 4.55
C ILE A 8 -8.31 -1.92 5.63
N LEU A 9 -7.23 -2.66 5.92
CA LEU A 9 -6.17 -2.26 6.83
C LEU A 9 -5.00 -1.71 6.03
N GLY A 10 -4.62 -0.46 6.28
CA GLY A 10 -3.41 0.17 5.74
C GLY A 10 -2.31 0.22 6.80
N ILE A 11 -1.08 -0.03 6.39
CA ILE A 11 0.12 -0.02 7.23
C ILE A 11 1.19 0.87 6.61
N ASP A 12 1.74 1.78 7.40
CA ASP A 12 3.01 2.47 7.15
C ASP A 12 4.08 1.85 8.06
N PRO A 13 4.93 0.94 7.54
CA PRO A 13 5.88 0.22 8.36
C PRO A 13 7.04 1.13 8.80
N GLY A 14 7.35 1.08 10.08
CA GLY A 14 8.47 1.81 10.67
C GLY A 14 9.21 1.02 11.75
N THR A 15 10.45 1.38 12.01
CA THR A 15 11.29 0.73 13.03
C THR A 15 11.23 1.41 14.40
N LEU A 16 10.76 2.65 14.45
CA LEU A 16 10.58 3.45 15.67
C LEU A 16 9.11 3.77 15.93
N VAL A 17 8.36 3.93 14.86
CA VAL A 17 6.91 4.17 14.85
C VAL A 17 6.35 3.41 13.66
N MET A 18 5.25 2.69 13.85
CA MET A 18 4.48 2.05 12.77
C MET A 18 3.09 2.68 12.74
N GLY A 19 2.72 3.26 11.62
CA GLY A 19 1.36 3.74 11.39
C GLY A 19 0.40 2.62 11.01
N TYR A 20 -0.85 2.72 11.45
CA TYR A 20 -1.95 1.87 10.98
C TYR A 20 -3.23 2.68 10.79
N GLY A 21 -4.02 2.27 9.81
CA GLY A 21 -5.30 2.88 9.50
C GLY A 21 -6.29 1.87 8.94
N LEU A 22 -7.52 1.89 9.45
CA LEU A 22 -8.61 1.03 9.00
C LEU A 22 -9.73 1.89 8.41
N ILE A 23 -10.13 1.54 7.21
CA ILE A 23 -11.29 2.15 6.55
C ILE A 23 -12.37 1.13 6.28
N SER A 24 -13.62 1.55 6.43
CA SER A 24 -14.78 0.81 5.96
C SER A 24 -15.18 1.34 4.59
N VAL A 25 -15.33 0.44 3.63
CA VAL A 25 -15.75 0.77 2.26
C VAL A 25 -17.02 0.03 1.91
N ASN A 26 -17.93 0.72 1.22
CA ASN A 26 -19.07 0.13 0.57
C ASN A 26 -19.16 0.67 -0.88
N LYS A 27 -20.24 0.33 -1.59
CA LYS A 27 -20.41 0.75 -3.01
C LYS A 27 -20.37 2.27 -3.21
N SER A 28 -20.79 3.06 -2.22
CA SER A 28 -21.04 4.50 -2.34
C SER A 28 -20.23 5.37 -1.38
N SER A 29 -19.64 4.81 -0.33
CA SER A 29 -18.96 5.60 0.70
C SER A 29 -17.72 4.90 1.25
N VAL A 30 -16.82 5.73 1.77
CA VAL A 30 -15.64 5.32 2.53
C VAL A 30 -15.67 6.08 3.84
N SER A 31 -15.39 5.41 4.95
CA SER A 31 -15.30 6.03 6.28
C SER A 31 -14.11 5.49 7.06
N LEU A 32 -13.56 6.30 7.94
CA LEU A 32 -12.53 5.87 8.87
C LEU A 32 -13.17 5.03 9.98
N ILE A 33 -12.56 3.87 10.30
CA ILE A 33 -12.91 3.06 11.47
C ILE A 33 -11.99 3.44 12.63
N GLU A 34 -10.68 3.34 12.41
CA GLU A 34 -9.64 3.58 13.41
C GLU A 34 -8.34 3.97 12.71
N MET A 35 -7.56 4.83 13.32
CA MET A 35 -6.17 5.08 12.94
C MET A 35 -5.31 5.31 14.18
N GLY A 36 -4.03 5.00 14.07
CA GLY A 36 -3.11 5.21 15.18
C GLY A 36 -1.69 4.81 14.85
N VAL A 37 -0.87 4.84 15.88
CA VAL A 37 0.54 4.46 15.78
C VAL A 37 0.93 3.46 16.85
N LEU A 38 1.82 2.55 16.51
CA LEU A 38 2.54 1.70 17.44
C LEU A 38 3.90 2.33 17.73
N GLN A 39 4.09 2.82 18.96
CA GLN A 39 5.35 3.40 19.41
C GLN A 39 6.36 2.30 19.75
N LEU A 40 7.43 2.21 18.98
CA LEU A 40 8.49 1.20 19.11
C LEU A 40 9.80 1.78 19.66
N SER A 41 9.93 3.12 19.68
CA SER A 41 11.15 3.84 20.07
C SER A 41 11.59 3.56 21.52
N LYS A 42 10.62 3.22 22.40
CA LYS A 42 10.90 2.88 23.81
C LYS A 42 11.61 1.54 23.99
N HIS A 43 11.57 0.66 23.01
CA HIS A 43 12.16 -0.66 23.02
C HIS A 43 13.53 -0.62 22.34
N LYS A 44 14.60 -0.98 23.06
CA LYS A 44 15.97 -0.91 22.53
C LYS A 44 16.25 -2.08 21.58
N ASP A 45 15.75 -3.27 21.89
CA ASP A 45 15.97 -4.46 21.08
C ASP A 45 15.08 -4.47 19.83
N HIS A 46 15.70 -4.81 18.69
CA HIS A 46 14.99 -4.89 17.42
C HIS A 46 14.05 -6.08 17.33
N ALA A 47 14.42 -7.23 17.93
CA ALA A 47 13.57 -8.41 17.94
C ALA A 47 12.29 -8.17 18.76
N GLU A 48 12.41 -7.47 19.90
CA GLU A 48 11.25 -7.05 20.69
C GLU A 48 10.30 -6.16 19.87
N ARG A 49 10.84 -5.21 19.10
CA ARG A 49 10.02 -4.37 18.20
C ARG A 49 9.28 -5.20 17.16
N LEU A 50 9.93 -6.18 16.54
CA LEU A 50 9.28 -7.08 15.58
C LEU A 50 8.16 -7.89 16.24
N GLN A 51 8.35 -8.36 17.47
CA GLN A 51 7.31 -9.06 18.22
C GLN A 51 6.09 -8.15 18.48
N LEU A 52 6.33 -6.88 18.83
CA LEU A 52 5.26 -5.91 19.06
C LEU A 52 4.48 -5.60 17.76
N ILE A 53 5.17 -5.48 16.63
CA ILE A 53 4.54 -5.33 15.32
C ILE A 53 3.63 -6.52 15.05
N TYR A 54 4.12 -7.75 15.20
CA TYR A 54 3.33 -8.95 15.01
C TYR A 54 2.06 -8.96 15.88
N LYS A 55 2.20 -8.71 17.19
CA LYS A 55 1.07 -8.68 18.14
C LYS A 55 0.04 -7.59 17.77
N LYS A 56 0.51 -6.40 17.35
CA LYS A 56 -0.41 -5.33 16.93
C LYS A 56 -1.17 -5.70 15.67
N MET A 57 -0.49 -6.26 14.66
CA MET A 57 -1.11 -6.75 13.44
C MET A 57 -2.17 -7.82 13.73
N GLU A 58 -1.80 -8.81 14.54
CA GLU A 58 -2.71 -9.88 14.94
C GLU A 58 -3.96 -9.33 15.66
N SER A 59 -3.76 -8.38 16.58
CA SER A 59 -4.87 -7.72 17.30
C SER A 59 -5.81 -6.98 16.34
N LEU A 60 -5.26 -6.16 15.44
CA LEU A 60 -6.05 -5.40 14.47
C LEU A 60 -6.86 -6.33 13.54
N ILE A 61 -6.22 -7.41 13.07
CA ILE A 61 -6.86 -8.39 12.19
C ILE A 61 -8.00 -9.13 12.91
N LYS A 62 -7.77 -9.59 14.14
CA LYS A 62 -8.78 -10.31 14.92
C LYS A 62 -9.99 -9.44 15.27
N ILE A 63 -9.76 -8.18 15.63
CA ILE A 63 -10.83 -7.24 16.03
C ILE A 63 -11.64 -6.78 14.81
N HIS A 64 -10.96 -6.33 13.76
CA HIS A 64 -11.63 -5.64 12.65
C HIS A 64 -11.92 -6.53 11.44
N LYS A 65 -11.34 -7.72 11.38
CA LYS A 65 -11.54 -8.73 10.32
C LYS A 65 -11.45 -8.12 8.92
N PRO A 66 -10.34 -7.42 8.58
CA PRO A 66 -10.19 -6.80 7.27
C PRO A 66 -10.21 -7.85 6.16
N VAL A 67 -10.68 -7.47 4.98
CA VAL A 67 -10.65 -8.35 3.79
C VAL A 67 -9.33 -8.24 3.03
N ALA A 68 -8.56 -7.18 3.25
CA ALA A 68 -7.26 -6.94 2.63
C ALA A 68 -6.35 -6.10 3.53
N VAL A 69 -5.04 -6.28 3.36
CA VAL A 69 -4.00 -5.47 3.98
C VAL A 69 -3.19 -4.78 2.89
N ALA A 70 -3.08 -3.46 2.99
CA ALA A 70 -2.24 -2.64 2.12
C ALA A 70 -1.05 -2.11 2.91
N ILE A 71 0.13 -2.14 2.33
CA ILE A 71 1.38 -1.79 3.03
C ILE A 71 2.17 -0.81 2.17
N GLU A 72 2.70 0.26 2.79
CA GLU A 72 3.64 1.13 2.09
C GLU A 72 4.96 0.39 1.85
N ALA A 73 5.42 0.40 0.60
CA ALA A 73 6.70 -0.17 0.23
C ALA A 73 7.84 0.71 0.77
N PRO A 74 8.92 0.11 1.30
CA PRO A 74 10.03 0.87 1.84
C PRO A 74 10.71 1.69 0.74
N PHE A 75 11.01 2.95 1.04
CA PHE A 75 11.78 3.80 0.15
C PHE A 75 13.27 3.55 0.33
N PHE A 76 14.00 3.42 -0.78
CA PHE A 76 15.45 3.18 -0.75
C PHE A 76 16.20 4.39 -0.16
N GLY A 77 16.71 4.24 1.04
CA GLY A 77 17.54 5.21 1.73
C GLY A 77 19.04 4.92 1.58
N LYS A 78 19.88 5.89 1.92
CA LYS A 78 21.35 5.73 1.87
C LYS A 78 21.89 4.81 2.97
N ASN A 79 21.15 4.62 4.07
CA ASN A 79 21.58 3.81 5.21
C ASN A 79 21.05 2.37 5.08
N VAL A 80 21.94 1.47 4.66
CA VAL A 80 21.65 0.04 4.46
C VAL A 80 21.12 -0.64 5.74
N GLN A 81 21.69 -0.32 6.92
CA GLN A 81 21.27 -0.92 8.19
C GLN A 81 19.82 -0.52 8.55
N SER A 82 19.45 0.73 8.30
CA SER A 82 18.08 1.19 8.50
C SER A 82 17.11 0.51 7.52
N MET A 83 17.53 0.34 6.27
CA MET A 83 16.73 -0.36 5.25
C MET A 83 16.49 -1.83 5.61
N LEU A 84 17.53 -2.53 6.08
CA LEU A 84 17.40 -3.92 6.54
C LEU A 84 16.44 -4.04 7.73
N LYS A 85 16.52 -3.13 8.69
CA LYS A 85 15.58 -3.11 9.83
C LYS A 85 14.15 -2.84 9.38
N LEU A 86 13.96 -1.90 8.46
CA LEU A 86 12.64 -1.55 7.91
C LEU A 86 12.03 -2.72 7.13
N GLY A 87 12.82 -3.38 6.28
CA GLY A 87 12.37 -4.56 5.54
C GLY A 87 11.97 -5.73 6.46
N ARG A 88 12.68 -5.92 7.59
CA ARG A 88 12.27 -6.90 8.62
C ARG A 88 10.93 -6.53 9.27
N ALA A 89 10.73 -5.26 9.63
CA ALA A 89 9.48 -4.78 10.22
C ALA A 89 8.30 -4.97 9.25
N GLN A 90 8.49 -4.61 7.98
CA GLN A 90 7.52 -4.83 6.92
C GLN A 90 7.23 -6.33 6.71
N GLY A 91 8.26 -7.15 6.61
CA GLY A 91 8.12 -8.61 6.45
C GLY A 91 7.31 -9.26 7.56
N VAL A 92 7.48 -8.79 8.81
CA VAL A 92 6.68 -9.27 9.94
C VAL A 92 5.21 -8.86 9.80
N ALA A 93 4.91 -7.63 9.35
CA ALA A 93 3.54 -7.19 9.11
C ALA A 93 2.87 -8.00 7.99
N ILE A 94 3.60 -8.28 6.90
CA ILE A 94 3.14 -9.15 5.79
C ILE A 94 2.87 -10.56 6.31
N ALA A 95 3.83 -11.17 7.01
CA ALA A 95 3.70 -12.52 7.54
C ALA A 95 2.50 -12.65 8.48
N ALA A 96 2.28 -11.67 9.37
CA ALA A 96 1.12 -11.65 10.26
C ALA A 96 -0.21 -11.64 9.47
N ALA A 97 -0.30 -10.83 8.41
CA ALA A 97 -1.49 -10.82 7.56
C ALA A 97 -1.70 -12.15 6.83
N MET A 98 -0.65 -12.70 6.23
CA MET A 98 -0.71 -13.98 5.50
C MET A 98 -1.09 -15.17 6.40
N MET A 99 -0.62 -15.20 7.65
CA MET A 99 -1.00 -16.22 8.63
C MET A 99 -2.50 -16.22 8.95
N HIS A 100 -3.19 -15.10 8.72
CA HIS A 100 -4.65 -14.98 8.83
C HIS A 100 -5.38 -15.13 7.47
N GLY A 101 -4.69 -15.60 6.42
CA GLY A 101 -5.27 -15.82 5.09
C GLY A 101 -5.57 -14.53 4.32
N LEU A 102 -5.00 -13.39 4.74
CA LEU A 102 -5.23 -12.10 4.09
C LEU A 102 -4.21 -11.87 2.99
N MET A 103 -4.69 -11.40 1.84
CA MET A 103 -3.82 -10.91 0.78
C MET A 103 -3.20 -9.57 1.19
N THR A 104 -1.90 -9.41 0.90
CA THR A 104 -1.18 -8.17 1.11
C THR A 104 -0.83 -7.54 -0.23
N THR A 105 -0.95 -6.21 -0.33
CA THR A 105 -0.55 -5.45 -1.51
C THR A 105 0.35 -4.30 -1.10
N GLU A 106 1.52 -4.21 -1.75
CA GLU A 106 2.49 -3.15 -1.49
C GLU A 106 2.32 -2.00 -2.48
N TYR A 107 2.42 -0.77 -1.97
CA TYR A 107 2.31 0.45 -2.76
C TYR A 107 3.52 1.36 -2.54
N ALA A 108 4.16 1.79 -3.62
CA ALA A 108 5.21 2.80 -3.54
C ALA A 108 4.63 4.15 -3.04
N PRO A 109 5.39 4.95 -2.25
CA PRO A 109 4.94 6.23 -1.70
C PRO A 109 4.38 7.18 -2.77
N ARG A 110 5.05 7.25 -3.93
CA ARG A 110 4.59 8.05 -5.07
C ARG A 110 3.23 7.59 -5.60
N LYS A 111 2.98 6.28 -5.63
CA LYS A 111 1.71 5.71 -6.09
C LYS A 111 0.58 6.02 -5.11
N ILE A 112 0.85 5.95 -3.80
CA ILE A 112 -0.11 6.31 -2.75
C ILE A 112 -0.53 7.77 -2.92
N LYS A 113 0.44 8.69 -2.98
CA LYS A 113 0.17 10.11 -3.19
C LYS A 113 -0.63 10.37 -4.46
N GLN A 114 -0.23 9.77 -5.57
CA GLN A 114 -0.94 9.91 -6.85
C GLN A 114 -2.37 9.38 -6.79
N SER A 115 -2.59 8.26 -6.11
CA SER A 115 -3.91 7.64 -5.98
C SER A 115 -4.88 8.51 -5.16
N VAL A 116 -4.37 9.12 -4.08
CA VAL A 116 -5.17 9.93 -3.16
C VAL A 116 -5.39 11.36 -3.70
N THR A 117 -4.34 12.00 -4.23
CA THR A 117 -4.38 13.43 -4.58
C THR A 117 -4.37 13.72 -6.09
N GLY A 118 -4.20 12.69 -6.91
CA GLY A 118 -3.95 12.85 -8.35
C GLY A 118 -2.49 13.22 -8.70
N ARG A 119 -1.64 13.53 -7.70
CA ARG A 119 -0.25 13.99 -7.89
C ARG A 119 0.72 13.16 -7.05
N GLY A 120 1.69 12.50 -7.71
CA GLY A 120 2.69 11.66 -7.03
C GLY A 120 3.74 12.42 -6.20
N ASN A 121 3.83 13.73 -6.37
CA ASN A 121 4.73 14.65 -5.62
C ASN A 121 3.99 15.50 -4.58
N ALA A 122 2.75 15.16 -4.25
CA ALA A 122 1.96 15.88 -3.25
C ALA A 122 2.69 15.91 -1.89
N SER A 123 2.55 17.03 -1.15
CA SER A 123 3.05 17.14 0.22
C SER A 123 2.17 16.33 1.18
N LYS A 124 2.65 16.11 2.42
CA LYS A 124 1.86 15.41 3.45
C LYS A 124 0.59 16.20 3.80
N GLU A 125 0.68 17.51 3.83
CA GLU A 125 -0.46 18.41 4.11
C GLU A 125 -1.53 18.30 3.02
N GLN A 126 -1.12 18.19 1.75
CA GLN A 126 -2.04 17.99 0.63
C GLN A 126 -2.73 16.62 0.70
N VAL A 127 -1.99 15.57 1.03
CA VAL A 127 -2.58 14.23 1.28
C VAL A 127 -3.59 14.30 2.40
N TRP A 128 -3.22 14.94 3.53
CA TRP A 128 -4.11 15.09 4.68
C TRP A 128 -5.39 15.84 4.34
N ALA A 129 -5.32 16.97 3.65
CA ALA A 129 -6.50 17.73 3.26
C ALA A 129 -7.50 16.89 2.43
N ILE A 130 -7.00 16.02 1.54
CA ILE A 130 -7.85 15.12 0.77
C ILE A 130 -8.44 14.01 1.65
N LEU A 131 -7.67 13.46 2.61
CA LEU A 131 -8.17 12.46 3.55
C LEU A 131 -9.29 13.05 4.42
N GLN A 132 -9.09 14.25 4.98
CA GLN A 132 -10.11 14.95 5.77
C GLN A 132 -11.42 15.11 4.98
N HIS A 133 -11.33 15.61 3.76
CA HIS A 133 -12.50 15.80 2.92
C HIS A 133 -13.19 14.46 2.57
N THR A 134 -12.41 13.45 2.17
CA THR A 134 -12.93 12.16 1.72
C THR A 134 -13.58 11.37 2.84
N LEU A 135 -12.96 11.38 4.02
CA LEU A 135 -13.38 10.59 5.18
C LEU A 135 -14.20 11.40 6.17
N LYS A 136 -14.43 12.70 5.91
CA LYS A 136 -15.17 13.66 6.76
C LYS A 136 -14.59 13.71 8.17
N LEU A 137 -13.26 13.85 8.27
CA LEU A 137 -12.55 13.90 9.55
C LEU A 137 -12.56 15.32 10.11
N GLU A 138 -12.75 15.44 11.42
CA GLU A 138 -12.61 16.71 12.14
C GLU A 138 -11.12 17.05 12.37
N GLU A 139 -10.78 18.36 12.47
CA GLU A 139 -9.38 18.82 12.55
C GLU A 139 -8.64 18.32 13.79
N GLU A 140 -9.32 18.00 14.87
CA GLU A 140 -8.73 17.61 16.15
C GLU A 140 -8.05 16.23 16.15
N ASN A 141 -8.19 15.45 15.09
CA ASN A 141 -7.72 14.06 15.05
C ASN A 141 -6.24 13.87 14.66
N ILE A 142 -5.47 14.95 14.47
CA ILE A 142 -4.06 14.83 14.02
C ILE A 142 -3.10 14.80 15.20
N LYS A 143 -2.98 13.69 15.89
CA LYS A 143 -1.85 13.50 16.82
C LYS A 143 -0.61 12.85 16.16
N PHE A 144 -0.76 12.17 15.02
CA PHE A 144 0.31 11.37 14.44
C PHE A 144 0.25 11.30 12.91
N LEU A 145 1.22 11.91 12.24
CA LEU A 145 1.33 11.91 10.77
C LEU A 145 1.48 10.49 10.18
N ASP A 146 2.18 9.59 10.87
CA ASP A 146 2.36 8.21 10.39
C ASP A 146 1.03 7.42 10.35
N ALA A 147 0.06 7.78 11.22
CA ALA A 147 -1.29 7.21 11.15
C ALA A 147 -2.03 7.66 9.90
N THR A 148 -1.86 8.92 9.49
CA THR A 148 -2.48 9.46 8.27
C THR A 148 -1.87 8.86 7.00
N ASP A 149 -0.56 8.60 7.01
CA ASP A 149 0.11 7.90 5.91
C ASP A 149 -0.48 6.48 5.75
N ALA A 150 -0.69 5.74 6.84
CA ALA A 150 -1.33 4.42 6.80
C ALA A 150 -2.79 4.46 6.29
N VAL A 151 -3.57 5.48 6.66
CA VAL A 151 -4.93 5.67 6.10
C VAL A 151 -4.87 5.95 4.60
N ALA A 152 -3.89 6.75 4.13
CA ALA A 152 -3.68 6.99 2.71
C ALA A 152 -3.35 5.70 1.94
N VAL A 153 -2.58 4.78 2.55
CA VAL A 153 -2.29 3.44 1.99
C VAL A 153 -3.57 2.62 1.83
N ALA A 154 -4.44 2.57 2.84
CA ALA A 154 -5.72 1.87 2.77
C ALA A 154 -6.63 2.45 1.67
N LEU A 155 -6.71 3.78 1.59
CA LEU A 155 -7.51 4.48 0.56
C LEU A 155 -6.95 4.26 -0.85
N CYS A 156 -5.62 4.23 -1.00
CA CYS A 156 -4.96 3.89 -2.24
C CYS A 156 -5.39 2.49 -2.71
N HIS A 157 -5.38 1.50 -1.82
CA HIS A 157 -5.80 0.14 -2.12
C HIS A 157 -7.27 0.09 -2.60
N HIS A 158 -8.16 0.77 -1.90
CA HIS A 158 -9.56 0.88 -2.31
C HIS A 158 -9.71 1.43 -3.73
N TYR A 159 -9.03 2.53 -4.07
CA TYR A 159 -9.12 3.13 -5.40
C TYR A 159 -8.53 2.23 -6.48
N GLN A 160 -7.41 1.54 -6.21
CA GLN A 160 -6.78 0.65 -7.20
C GLN A 160 -7.63 -0.58 -7.47
N THR A 161 -8.22 -1.19 -6.46
CA THR A 161 -9.11 -2.36 -6.63
C THR A 161 -10.41 -1.99 -7.32
N LYS A 162 -11.01 -0.85 -6.98
CA LYS A 162 -12.20 -0.34 -7.66
C LYS A 162 -11.93 -0.06 -9.13
N PHE A 163 -10.79 0.56 -9.47
CA PHE A 163 -10.39 0.83 -10.85
C PHE A 163 -10.15 -0.48 -11.63
N ALA A 164 -9.49 -1.47 -11.03
CA ALA A 164 -9.28 -2.76 -11.67
C ALA A 164 -10.61 -3.46 -12.04
N LEU A 165 -11.58 -3.46 -11.13
CA LEU A 165 -12.91 -4.03 -11.40
C LEU A 165 -13.65 -3.30 -12.54
N LEU A 166 -13.45 -1.98 -12.70
CA LEU A 166 -14.06 -1.22 -13.79
C LEU A 166 -13.36 -1.46 -15.13
N THR A 167 -12.09 -1.82 -15.13
CA THR A 167 -11.29 -2.06 -16.34
C THR A 167 -11.32 -3.50 -16.82
N ASP A 168 -11.67 -4.46 -15.95
CA ASP A 168 -11.84 -5.88 -16.28
C ASP A 168 -13.18 -6.22 -16.96
N SER A 169 -14.02 -5.22 -17.26
CA SER A 169 -15.12 -5.39 -18.22
C SER A 169 -14.52 -5.84 -19.56
N PRO A 170 -15.12 -6.85 -20.26
CA PRO A 170 -14.51 -7.46 -21.43
C PRO A 170 -14.15 -6.36 -22.44
N LYS A 171 -12.86 -6.15 -22.63
CA LYS A 171 -12.35 -5.24 -23.67
C LYS A 171 -12.85 -5.79 -24.98
N VAL A 172 -13.78 -5.06 -25.62
CA VAL A 172 -14.03 -5.22 -27.05
C VAL A 172 -12.66 -5.20 -27.71
N SER A 173 -12.26 -6.34 -28.27
CA SER A 173 -10.95 -6.53 -28.89
C SER A 173 -10.85 -5.60 -30.12
N ILE A 174 -10.39 -4.39 -29.91
CA ILE A 174 -9.83 -3.61 -31.01
C ILE A 174 -8.60 -4.40 -31.45
N LYS A 175 -8.71 -5.08 -32.58
CA LYS A 175 -7.58 -5.73 -33.27
C LYS A 175 -6.47 -4.68 -33.39
N LYS A 176 -5.50 -4.71 -32.47
CA LYS A 176 -4.24 -4.00 -32.67
C LYS A 176 -3.62 -4.65 -33.90
N THR A 177 -3.53 -3.91 -35.00
CA THR A 177 -2.61 -4.23 -36.07
C THR A 177 -1.23 -4.32 -35.43
N THR A 178 -0.75 -5.54 -35.25
CA THR A 178 0.56 -5.81 -34.69
C THR A 178 1.59 -5.42 -35.75
N ASN A 179 2.11 -4.19 -35.68
CA ASN A 179 3.44 -3.94 -36.18
C ASN A 179 4.38 -4.78 -35.32
N LYS A 180 4.62 -6.01 -35.76
CA LYS A 180 5.67 -6.87 -35.18
C LYS A 180 6.96 -6.06 -35.20
N LYS A 181 7.48 -5.70 -34.01
CA LYS A 181 8.86 -5.24 -33.92
C LYS A 181 9.74 -6.34 -34.54
N PRO A 182 10.68 -6.01 -35.42
CA PRO A 182 11.55 -7.03 -36.03
C PRO A 182 12.21 -7.83 -34.92
N SER A 183 12.17 -9.16 -35.03
CA SER A 183 12.81 -10.05 -34.07
C SER A 183 14.35 -9.92 -34.20
N TRP A 184 15.06 -10.27 -33.12
CA TRP A 184 16.53 -10.27 -33.16
C TRP A 184 17.08 -11.13 -34.31
N ASP A 185 16.43 -12.23 -34.63
CA ASP A 185 16.76 -13.10 -35.79
C ASP A 185 16.61 -12.39 -37.13
N SER A 186 15.54 -11.58 -37.28
CA SER A 186 15.37 -10.80 -38.52
C SER A 186 16.38 -9.65 -38.63
N PHE A 187 16.83 -9.09 -37.49
CA PHE A 187 17.92 -8.12 -37.50
C PHE A 187 19.26 -8.74 -37.89
N ILE A 188 19.59 -9.93 -37.37
CA ILE A 188 20.81 -10.66 -37.71
C ILE A 188 20.81 -11.01 -39.20
N ALA A 189 19.70 -11.53 -39.74
CA ALA A 189 19.56 -11.88 -41.15
C ALA A 189 19.75 -10.67 -42.09
N GLN A 190 19.34 -9.48 -41.67
CA GLN A 190 19.48 -8.24 -42.44
C GLN A 190 20.85 -7.56 -42.27
N ASN A 191 21.67 -8.01 -41.31
CA ASN A 191 22.97 -7.39 -41.00
C ASN A 191 24.08 -8.43 -40.81
N PRO A 192 24.36 -9.29 -41.83
CA PRO A 192 25.29 -10.43 -41.70
C PRO A 192 26.74 -10.02 -41.43
N GLY A 193 27.14 -8.78 -41.69
CA GLY A 193 28.50 -8.27 -41.42
C GLY A 193 28.69 -7.58 -40.07
N ARG A 194 27.64 -7.46 -39.25
CA ARG A 194 27.70 -6.75 -37.94
C ARG A 194 27.75 -7.66 -36.72
N VAL A 195 27.42 -8.94 -36.89
CA VAL A 195 27.45 -9.93 -35.80
C VAL A 195 28.60 -10.88 -36.10
N LYS A 196 29.71 -10.76 -35.35
CA LYS A 196 30.78 -11.77 -35.31
C LYS A 196 30.38 -12.79 -34.25
N LEU A 197 30.13 -14.02 -34.67
CA LEU A 197 30.03 -15.19 -33.80
C LEU A 197 31.41 -15.55 -33.28
#